data_ad26fcc4dab4380986e6caa931636a0e
#
_entry.id   ad26fcc4dab4380986e6caa931636a0e
#
_cell.length_a   1.000
_cell.length_b   1.000
_cell.length_c   1.000
_cell.angle_alpha   90.00
_cell.angle_beta   90.00
_cell.angle_gamma   90.00
#
_symmetry.space_group_name_H-M   'P 1'
#
loop_
_entity.id
_entity.type
_entity.pdbx_description
1 polymer ?
#
loop_
_entity_poly.entity_id
_entity_poly.type
_entity_poly.pdbx_seq_one_letter_code
_entity_poly.pdbx_strand_id
1 'polypeptide(L)'
;MTRILLAAALAAAALAAQAADAPGVPAPQCAEAPHAPGRQMREDDFAMKRFKRDVKTYQECMKAYIDERQAAMKANQDAANAAADNYNKAMTQINEELKTAD
;
A
#
# COMPACT_ATOMS: atom_id res chain seq x y z
N MET A 1 -9.04 -27.08 42.15
CA MET A 1 -7.72 -27.37 41.60
C MET A 1 -7.80 -27.40 40.08
N THR A 2 -7.38 -26.34 39.47
CA THR A 2 -6.44 -26.31 38.37
C THR A 2 -6.79 -27.05 37.09
N ARG A 3 -7.10 -26.31 36.06
CA ARG A 3 -6.65 -26.58 34.69
C ARG A 3 -7.05 -25.41 33.78
N ILE A 4 -6.22 -24.41 33.82
CA ILE A 4 -6.21 -23.36 32.78
C ILE A 4 -4.83 -23.50 32.15
N LEU A 5 -4.78 -24.13 31.00
CA LEU A 5 -3.68 -24.04 30.05
C LEU A 5 -4.22 -24.54 28.72
N LEU A 6 -4.37 -23.63 27.78
CA LEU A 6 -4.32 -23.86 26.35
C LEU A 6 -5.21 -22.84 25.60
N ALA A 7 -4.68 -21.64 25.44
CA ALA A 7 -5.22 -20.72 24.44
C ALA A 7 -4.16 -19.66 24.10
N ALA A 8 -3.05 -20.07 23.53
CA ALA A 8 -2.04 -19.11 23.07
C ALA A 8 -1.30 -19.53 21.80
N ALA A 9 -1.91 -20.30 20.90
CA ALA A 9 -1.19 -20.75 19.71
C ALA A 9 -1.90 -20.47 18.38
N LEU A 10 -2.89 -19.59 18.34
CA LEU A 10 -3.65 -19.34 17.11
C LEU A 10 -3.58 -17.89 16.57
N ALA A 11 -2.73 -17.06 17.15
CA ALA A 11 -2.64 -15.65 16.74
C ALA A 11 -1.56 -15.34 15.69
N ALA A 12 -0.68 -16.28 15.36
CA ALA A 12 0.45 -16.01 14.49
C ALA A 12 0.18 -16.21 12.99
N ALA A 13 -0.88 -16.90 12.62
CA ALA A 13 -1.17 -17.22 11.22
C ALA A 13 -2.00 -16.15 10.50
N ALA A 14 -2.63 -15.22 11.24
CA ALA A 14 -3.50 -14.20 10.66
C ALA A 14 -2.74 -12.95 10.16
N LEU A 15 -1.48 -12.77 10.56
CA LEU A 15 -0.70 -11.59 10.20
C LEU A 15 -0.07 -11.67 8.81
N ALA A 16 0.17 -12.87 8.29
CA ALA A 16 0.78 -13.05 6.98
C ALA A 16 -0.19 -12.82 5.82
N ALA A 17 -1.51 -13.01 6.04
CA ALA A 17 -2.53 -12.79 5.02
C ALA A 17 -2.93 -11.32 4.86
N GLN A 18 -2.60 -10.46 5.83
CA GLN A 18 -2.94 -9.04 5.79
C GLN A 18 -1.87 -8.17 5.14
N ALA A 19 -0.67 -8.70 4.86
CA ALA A 19 0.40 -7.95 4.21
C ALA A 19 0.17 -7.73 2.72
N ALA A 20 -0.75 -8.49 2.08
CA ALA A 20 -1.06 -8.38 0.65
C ALA A 20 -2.11 -7.32 0.34
N ASP A 21 -3.05 -7.05 1.28
CA ASP A 21 -4.14 -6.09 1.07
C ASP A 21 -4.25 -5.16 2.28
N ALA A 22 -3.71 -3.96 2.17
CA ALA A 22 -3.95 -2.92 3.17
C ALA A 22 -5.42 -2.49 3.10
N PRO A 23 -6.14 -2.39 4.26
CA PRO A 23 -7.54 -1.93 4.25
C PRO A 23 -7.65 -0.55 3.61
N GLY A 24 -8.58 -0.40 2.65
CA GLY A 24 -8.82 0.85 1.95
C GLY A 24 -7.86 1.15 0.81
N VAL A 25 -6.89 0.26 0.53
CA VAL A 25 -5.98 0.40 -0.61
C VAL A 25 -6.36 -0.64 -1.66
N PRO A 26 -6.80 -0.21 -2.85
CA PRO A 26 -7.13 -1.16 -3.91
C PRO A 26 -5.85 -1.84 -4.44
N ALA A 27 -5.97 -3.12 -4.73
CA ALA A 27 -4.91 -3.84 -5.42
C ALA A 27 -4.81 -3.37 -6.88
N PRO A 28 -3.64 -3.49 -7.52
CA PRO A 28 -3.52 -3.16 -8.93
C PRO A 28 -4.40 -4.09 -9.76
N GLN A 29 -5.15 -3.50 -10.69
CA GLN A 29 -6.03 -4.24 -11.60
C GLN A 29 -5.35 -4.43 -12.95
N CYS A 30 -4.13 -4.90 -12.92
CA CYS A 30 -3.35 -5.19 -14.11
C CYS A 30 -3.37 -6.70 -14.39
N ALA A 31 -3.26 -7.07 -15.66
CA ALA A 31 -3.06 -8.46 -16.00
C ALA A 31 -1.79 -9.00 -15.34
N GLU A 32 -1.69 -10.30 -15.17
CA GLU A 32 -0.49 -10.92 -14.65
C GLU A 32 0.74 -10.51 -15.46
N ALA A 33 1.89 -10.47 -14.78
CA ALA A 33 3.14 -10.23 -15.46
C ALA A 33 3.33 -11.28 -16.57
N PRO A 34 3.62 -10.87 -17.81
CA PRO A 34 3.81 -11.82 -18.90
C PRO A 34 5.06 -12.66 -18.68
N HIS A 35 4.95 -13.92 -19.09
CA HIS A 35 6.08 -14.84 -19.04
C HIS A 35 6.83 -14.83 -20.36
N ALA A 36 8.16 -14.84 -20.29
CA ALA A 36 8.99 -14.89 -21.47
C ALA A 36 8.70 -16.19 -22.26
N PRO A 37 8.65 -16.12 -23.61
CA PRO A 37 8.49 -17.33 -24.42
C PRO A 37 9.62 -18.33 -24.15
N GLY A 38 9.29 -19.63 -24.24
CA GLY A 38 10.27 -20.66 -24.15
C GLY A 38 11.34 -20.56 -25.28
N ARG A 39 12.45 -21.24 -25.09
CA ARG A 39 13.60 -21.17 -26.02
C ARG A 39 13.21 -21.32 -27.48
N GLN A 40 12.33 -22.28 -27.79
CA GLN A 40 11.89 -22.55 -29.16
C GLN A 40 11.08 -21.40 -29.76
N MET A 41 10.32 -20.68 -28.95
CA MET A 41 9.47 -19.58 -29.39
C MET A 41 10.20 -18.25 -29.44
N ARG A 42 11.39 -18.14 -28.87
CA ARG A 42 12.18 -16.90 -28.90
C ARG A 42 12.66 -16.51 -30.27
N GLU A 43 12.79 -17.50 -31.18
CA GLU A 43 13.14 -17.25 -32.57
C GLU A 43 11.94 -16.87 -33.44
N ASP A 44 10.72 -17.00 -32.90
CA ASP A 44 9.51 -16.58 -33.58
C ASP A 44 9.31 -15.09 -33.39
N ASP A 45 9.46 -14.31 -34.45
CA ASP A 45 9.31 -12.87 -34.41
C ASP A 45 7.93 -12.43 -33.92
N PHE A 46 6.89 -13.17 -34.31
CA PHE A 46 5.53 -12.85 -33.90
C PHE A 46 5.32 -13.05 -32.41
N ALA A 47 5.81 -14.16 -31.86
CA ALA A 47 5.72 -14.44 -30.43
C ALA A 47 6.51 -13.42 -29.61
N MET A 48 7.68 -13.01 -30.07
CA MET A 48 8.49 -12.00 -29.40
C MET A 48 7.87 -10.61 -29.46
N LYS A 49 7.25 -10.24 -30.57
CA LYS A 49 6.51 -8.96 -30.67
C LYS A 49 5.34 -8.92 -29.71
N ARG A 50 4.59 -10.02 -29.61
CA ARG A 50 3.48 -10.12 -28.66
C ARG A 50 3.98 -10.01 -27.23
N PHE A 51 5.03 -10.72 -26.89
CA PHE A 51 5.62 -10.66 -25.55
C PHE A 51 6.05 -9.25 -25.19
N LYS A 52 6.77 -8.58 -26.08
CA LYS A 52 7.23 -7.20 -25.84
C LYS A 52 6.06 -6.22 -25.66
N ARG A 53 5.00 -6.42 -26.44
CA ARG A 53 3.78 -5.60 -26.28
C ARG A 53 3.11 -5.84 -24.94
N ASP A 54 3.02 -7.10 -24.52
CA ASP A 54 2.40 -7.46 -23.23
C ASP A 54 3.21 -6.92 -22.05
N VAL A 55 4.55 -6.98 -22.16
CA VAL A 55 5.44 -6.39 -21.15
C VAL A 55 5.22 -4.89 -21.05
N LYS A 56 5.13 -4.20 -22.19
CA LYS A 56 4.90 -2.76 -22.20
C LYS A 56 3.56 -2.41 -21.56
N THR A 57 2.51 -3.13 -21.90
CA THR A 57 1.18 -2.92 -21.32
C THR A 57 1.20 -3.13 -19.81
N TYR A 58 1.85 -4.18 -19.35
CA TYR A 58 2.01 -4.46 -17.93
C TYR A 58 2.77 -3.35 -17.21
N GLN A 59 3.89 -2.92 -17.78
CA GLN A 59 4.70 -1.83 -17.22
C GLN A 59 3.91 -0.54 -17.10
N GLU A 60 3.17 -0.16 -18.14
CA GLU A 60 2.36 1.05 -18.13
C GLU A 60 1.25 0.99 -17.08
N CYS A 61 0.59 -0.17 -16.95
CA CYS A 61 -0.45 -0.37 -15.97
C CYS A 61 0.11 -0.28 -14.54
N MET A 62 1.19 -0.99 -14.27
CA MET A 62 1.80 -0.97 -12.94
C MET A 62 2.38 0.39 -12.59
N LYS A 63 2.98 1.08 -13.56
CA LYS A 63 3.49 2.44 -13.34
C LYS A 63 2.38 3.40 -12.97
N ALA A 64 1.27 3.36 -13.67
CA ALA A 64 0.11 4.21 -13.35
C ALA A 64 -0.41 3.93 -11.94
N TYR A 65 -0.49 2.66 -11.56
CA TYR A 65 -0.89 2.28 -10.21
C TYR A 65 0.09 2.80 -9.14
N ILE A 66 1.38 2.64 -9.39
CA ILE A 66 2.42 3.11 -8.45
C ILE A 66 2.34 4.63 -8.31
N ASP A 67 2.22 5.37 -9.41
CA ASP A 67 2.11 6.83 -9.40
C ASP A 67 0.89 7.28 -8.60
N GLU A 68 -0.23 6.60 -8.77
CA GLU A 68 -1.46 6.88 -8.00
C GLU A 68 -1.26 6.63 -6.51
N ARG A 69 -0.60 5.53 -6.15
CA ARG A 69 -0.34 5.23 -4.73
C ARG A 69 0.63 6.21 -4.10
N GLN A 70 1.63 6.65 -4.85
CA GLN A 70 2.56 7.67 -4.36
C GLN A 70 1.86 9.02 -4.13
N ALA A 71 0.96 9.40 -5.03
CA ALA A 71 0.17 10.62 -4.85
C ALA A 71 -0.74 10.53 -3.63
N ALA A 72 -1.38 9.38 -3.40
CA ALA A 72 -2.21 9.15 -2.23
C ALA A 72 -1.39 9.21 -0.93
N MET A 73 -0.20 8.64 -0.95
CA MET A 73 0.72 8.68 0.20
C MET A 73 1.13 10.12 0.54
N LYS A 74 1.45 10.92 -0.48
CA LYS A 74 1.79 12.33 -0.29
C LYS A 74 0.62 13.11 0.29
N ALA A 75 -0.58 12.89 -0.24
CA ALA A 75 -1.78 13.55 0.25
C ALA A 75 -2.05 13.20 1.72
N ASN A 76 -1.87 11.93 2.10
CA ASN A 76 -2.02 11.51 3.49
C ASN A 76 -0.98 12.16 4.40
N GLN A 77 0.26 12.26 3.94
CA GLN A 77 1.32 12.92 4.72
C GLN A 77 1.05 14.41 4.89
N ASP A 78 0.62 15.09 3.83
CA ASP A 78 0.25 16.51 3.90
C ASP A 78 -0.90 16.73 4.88
N ALA A 79 -1.91 15.85 4.87
CA ALA A 79 -3.04 15.91 5.80
C ALA A 79 -2.59 15.68 7.24
N ALA A 80 -1.68 14.72 7.48
CA ALA A 80 -1.15 14.48 8.81
C ALA A 80 -0.34 15.67 9.33
N ASN A 81 0.46 16.29 8.48
CA ASN A 81 1.23 17.48 8.84
C ASN A 81 0.30 18.66 9.17
N ALA A 82 -0.73 18.88 8.36
CA ALA A 82 -1.71 19.92 8.61
C ALA A 82 -2.45 19.70 9.94
N ALA A 83 -2.82 18.45 10.22
CA ALA A 83 -3.47 18.09 11.48
C ALA A 83 -2.56 18.32 12.68
N ALA A 84 -1.27 17.99 12.55
CA ALA A 84 -0.28 18.24 13.60
C ALA A 84 -0.11 19.74 13.86
N ASP A 85 -0.04 20.55 12.80
CA ASP A 85 0.05 22.01 12.95
C ASP A 85 -1.18 22.57 13.64
N ASN A 86 -2.36 22.13 13.24
CA ASN A 86 -3.63 22.56 13.86
C ASN A 86 -3.69 22.15 15.33
N TYR A 87 -3.25 20.93 15.64
CA TYR A 87 -3.17 20.44 17.01
C TYR A 87 -2.26 21.33 17.86
N ASN A 88 -1.07 21.64 17.36
CA ASN A 88 -0.10 22.46 18.09
C ASN A 88 -0.64 23.87 18.33
N LYS A 89 -1.30 24.47 17.33
CA LYS A 89 -1.94 25.78 17.49
C LYS A 89 -3.05 25.76 18.53
N ALA A 90 -3.89 24.73 18.49
CA ALA A 90 -4.97 24.56 19.44
C ALA A 90 -4.43 24.40 20.87
N MET A 91 -3.39 23.62 21.06
CA MET A 91 -2.79 23.44 22.38
C MET A 91 -2.14 24.71 22.90
N THR A 92 -1.51 25.50 22.03
CA THR A 92 -0.97 26.81 22.41
C THR A 92 -2.10 27.75 22.87
N GLN A 93 -3.17 27.78 22.11
CA GLN A 93 -4.34 28.62 22.47
C GLN A 93 -4.95 28.18 23.79
N ILE A 94 -5.16 26.89 23.99
CA ILE A 94 -5.72 26.35 25.25
C ILE A 94 -4.82 26.72 26.42
N ASN A 95 -3.51 26.58 26.28
CA ASN A 95 -2.56 26.93 27.32
C ASN A 95 -2.58 28.42 27.64
N GLU A 96 -2.74 29.30 26.65
CA GLU A 96 -2.89 30.74 26.89
C GLU A 96 -4.19 31.06 27.59
N GLU A 97 -5.29 30.43 27.20
CA GLU A 97 -6.59 30.60 27.85
C GLU A 97 -6.54 30.16 29.31
N LEU A 98 -5.83 29.05 29.60
CA LEU A 98 -5.67 28.59 30.98
C LEU A 98 -4.86 29.57 31.84
N LYS A 99 -3.87 30.25 31.29
CA LYS A 99 -3.08 31.26 31.98
C LYS A 99 -3.91 32.51 32.34
N THR A 100 -4.85 32.87 31.46
CA THR A 100 -5.66 34.08 31.63
C THR A 100 -6.93 33.82 32.42
N ALA A 101 -7.25 32.59 32.76
CA ALA A 101 -8.47 32.23 33.49
C ALA A 101 -8.36 32.46 35.00
N ASP A 102 -7.21 32.81 35.54
CA ASP A 102 -6.99 33.11 36.96
C ASP A 102 -7.31 34.59 37.28
#